data_e47c17e533dcca3cce49ed4ba6a1247b
#
_entry.id   e47c17e533dcca3cce49ed4ba6a1247b
#
_cell.length_a   1.000
_cell.length_b   1.000
_cell.length_c   1.000
_cell.angle_alpha   90.00
_cell.angle_beta   90.00
_cell.angle_gamma   90.00
#
_symmetry.space_group_name_H-M   'P 1'
#
loop_
_entity.id
_entity.type
_entity.pdbx_description
1 polymer ?
#
loop_
_entity_poly.entity_id
_entity_poly.type
_entity_poly.pdbx_seq_one_letter_code
_entity_poly.pdbx_strand_id
1 'polypeptide(L)'
;SYKIQKTLAMMVKENVDIVILEVSSQAMKLDRVVGCEFDSVLFTNLSEDHISPKEHKDMEDYFEAKLSLAKMAPFVVFNLDNEYTARIPNLLSDKTLRSFAMDTKADVMAKDLNLSNTGVDFTLCMNDKEFPVRVSIPGKYMVYNCLGAIGIATYFGAHVKDIQEALKDIKVFGRSEVVPN
;
A
#
# COMPACT_ATOMS: atom_id res chain seq x y z
N SER A 1 5.44 -13.12 -15.70
CA SER A 1 6.28 -13.11 -16.93
C SER A 1 7.62 -13.81 -16.68
N TYR A 2 8.26 -14.33 -17.72
CA TYR A 2 9.58 -14.99 -17.62
C TYR A 2 10.62 -14.12 -16.90
N LYS A 3 10.67 -12.80 -17.18
CA LYS A 3 11.63 -11.88 -16.55
C LYS A 3 11.42 -11.80 -15.03
N ILE A 4 10.18 -11.72 -14.58
CA ILE A 4 9.86 -11.69 -13.13
C ILE A 4 10.32 -12.98 -12.47
N GLN A 5 9.97 -14.15 -13.02
CA GLN A 5 10.36 -15.45 -12.48
C GLN A 5 11.87 -15.62 -12.42
N LYS A 6 12.59 -15.20 -13.47
CA LYS A 6 14.06 -15.20 -13.47
C LYS A 6 14.65 -14.32 -12.38
N THR A 7 14.09 -13.12 -12.19
CA THR A 7 14.55 -12.17 -11.15
C THR A 7 14.28 -12.75 -9.75
N LEU A 8 13.09 -13.29 -9.49
CA LEU A 8 12.77 -13.94 -8.22
C LEU A 8 13.71 -15.12 -7.93
N ALA A 9 14.00 -15.95 -8.94
CA ALA A 9 14.95 -17.06 -8.79
C ALA A 9 16.39 -16.57 -8.46
N MET A 10 16.79 -15.42 -8.96
CA MET A 10 18.08 -14.80 -8.59
C MET A 10 18.04 -14.29 -7.13
N MET A 11 16.94 -13.62 -6.72
CA MET A 11 16.77 -13.13 -5.35
C MET A 11 16.82 -14.27 -4.33
N VAL A 12 16.22 -15.43 -4.63
CA VAL A 12 16.32 -16.62 -3.78
C VAL A 12 17.78 -17.08 -3.62
N LYS A 13 18.58 -17.09 -4.70
CA LYS A 13 20.01 -17.46 -4.64
C LYS A 13 20.84 -16.49 -3.81
N GLU A 14 20.46 -15.21 -3.80
CA GLU A 14 21.10 -14.15 -3.02
C GLU A 14 20.56 -14.07 -1.58
N ASN A 15 19.72 -15.01 -1.15
CA ASN A 15 19.08 -15.05 0.18
C ASN A 15 18.34 -13.75 0.53
N VAL A 16 17.58 -13.21 -0.42
CA VAL A 16 16.73 -12.05 -0.17
C VAL A 16 15.53 -12.45 0.69
N ASP A 17 15.38 -11.82 1.85
CA ASP A 17 14.32 -12.14 2.82
C ASP A 17 12.95 -11.59 2.41
N ILE A 18 12.91 -10.40 1.82
CA ILE A 18 11.65 -9.71 1.46
C ILE A 18 11.74 -9.16 0.05
N VAL A 19 10.70 -9.40 -0.74
CA VAL A 19 10.52 -8.83 -2.07
C VAL A 19 9.25 -7.99 -2.10
N ILE A 20 9.39 -6.72 -2.49
CA ILE A 20 8.25 -5.83 -2.73
C ILE A 20 8.10 -5.66 -4.24
N LEU A 21 6.95 -6.06 -4.77
CA LEU A 21 6.64 -5.99 -6.19
C LEU A 21 5.48 -5.01 -6.43
N GLU A 22 5.74 -3.93 -7.16
CA GLU A 22 4.67 -3.07 -7.65
C GLU A 22 3.96 -3.74 -8.84
N VAL A 23 2.64 -3.92 -8.72
CA VAL A 23 1.82 -4.58 -9.73
C VAL A 23 0.72 -3.63 -10.20
N SER A 24 0.78 -3.21 -11.44
CA SER A 24 -0.27 -2.40 -12.06
C SER A 24 -1.49 -3.24 -12.44
N SER A 25 -2.66 -2.61 -12.56
CA SER A 25 -3.87 -3.26 -13.06
C SER A 25 -3.70 -3.86 -14.46
N GLN A 26 -2.91 -3.20 -15.31
CA GLN A 26 -2.54 -3.73 -16.63
C GLN A 26 -1.65 -4.97 -16.53
N ALA A 27 -0.78 -5.04 -15.53
CA ALA A 27 0.02 -6.25 -15.31
C ALA A 27 -0.86 -7.45 -14.97
N MET A 28 -1.98 -7.22 -14.27
CA MET A 28 -2.98 -8.25 -14.01
C MET A 28 -3.71 -8.69 -15.28
N LYS A 29 -4.23 -7.73 -16.06
CA LYS A 29 -4.89 -8.03 -17.36
C LYS A 29 -4.00 -8.78 -18.35
N LEU A 30 -2.69 -8.58 -18.28
CA LEU A 30 -1.70 -9.19 -19.16
C LEU A 30 -1.01 -10.42 -18.54
N ASP A 31 -1.56 -10.97 -17.47
CA ASP A 31 -1.06 -12.17 -16.79
C ASP A 31 0.45 -12.12 -16.45
N ARG A 32 0.97 -10.92 -16.16
CA ARG A 32 2.43 -10.72 -15.96
C ARG A 32 2.95 -11.37 -14.68
N VAL A 33 2.09 -11.56 -13.68
CA VAL A 33 2.44 -12.14 -12.37
C VAL A 33 1.94 -13.56 -12.16
N VAL A 34 1.45 -14.21 -13.22
CA VAL A 34 1.09 -15.63 -13.16
C VAL A 34 2.28 -16.46 -12.68
N GLY A 35 2.01 -17.38 -11.73
CA GLY A 35 3.02 -18.19 -11.06
C GLY A 35 3.81 -17.48 -9.95
N CYS A 36 3.42 -16.26 -9.58
CA CYS A 36 3.88 -15.64 -8.34
C CYS A 36 2.92 -16.00 -7.20
N GLU A 37 3.46 -16.32 -6.05
CA GLU A 37 2.75 -16.44 -4.78
C GLU A 37 3.06 -15.21 -3.94
N PHE A 38 2.03 -14.59 -3.37
CA PHE A 38 2.17 -13.40 -2.53
C PHE A 38 1.74 -13.71 -1.11
N ASP A 39 2.57 -13.39 -0.13
CA ASP A 39 2.23 -13.51 1.30
C ASP A 39 1.24 -12.42 1.72
N SER A 40 1.32 -11.26 1.06
CA SER A 40 0.41 -10.15 1.31
C SER A 40 0.27 -9.23 0.10
N VAL A 41 -0.86 -8.52 0.07
CA VAL A 41 -1.13 -7.47 -0.92
C VAL A 41 -1.57 -6.19 -0.21
N LEU A 42 -0.96 -5.06 -0.58
CA LEU A 42 -1.41 -3.74 -0.21
C LEU A 42 -2.20 -3.11 -1.38
N PHE A 43 -3.49 -2.88 -1.16
CA PHE A 43 -4.32 -2.10 -2.04
C PHE A 43 -4.32 -0.64 -1.57
N THR A 44 -3.48 0.18 -2.18
CA THR A 44 -3.20 1.53 -1.70
C THR A 44 -4.36 2.48 -1.88
N ASN A 45 -4.80 2.66 -3.12
CA ASN A 45 -5.91 3.55 -3.46
C ASN A 45 -6.46 3.23 -4.86
N LEU A 46 -7.66 3.73 -5.14
CA LEU A 46 -8.26 3.73 -6.46
C LEU A 46 -8.88 5.10 -6.72
N SER A 47 -8.40 5.80 -7.73
CA SER A 47 -8.94 7.07 -8.20
C SER A 47 -9.24 6.97 -9.70
N GLU A 48 -10.05 7.86 -10.21
CA GLU A 48 -10.36 7.93 -11.63
C GLU A 48 -9.09 8.24 -12.43
N ASP A 49 -8.49 7.18 -12.93
CA ASP A 49 -7.29 7.18 -13.75
C ASP A 49 -7.29 5.91 -14.61
N HIS A 50 -6.48 5.87 -15.66
CA HIS A 50 -6.40 4.70 -16.54
C HIS A 50 -7.73 4.28 -17.22
N ILE A 51 -8.74 5.16 -17.26
CA ILE A 51 -10.00 4.90 -17.96
C ILE A 51 -9.85 5.36 -19.39
N SER A 52 -9.62 4.41 -20.28
CA SER A 52 -9.44 4.66 -21.71
C SER A 52 -9.74 3.39 -22.53
N PRO A 53 -10.04 3.50 -23.83
CA PRO A 53 -10.27 2.32 -24.68
C PRO A 53 -9.11 1.32 -24.74
N LYS A 54 -7.90 1.73 -24.35
CA LYS A 54 -6.69 0.89 -24.37
C LYS A 54 -6.36 0.28 -23.00
N GLU A 55 -6.97 0.75 -21.92
CA GLU A 55 -6.66 0.32 -20.55
C GLU A 55 -7.86 -0.32 -19.88
N HIS A 56 -8.72 0.50 -19.28
CA HIS A 56 -9.93 0.03 -18.60
C HIS A 56 -11.16 0.72 -19.19
N LYS A 57 -12.23 -0.04 -19.41
CA LYS A 57 -13.48 0.50 -19.96
C LYS A 57 -14.21 1.43 -18.99
N ASP A 58 -14.10 1.15 -17.68
CA ASP A 58 -14.71 1.90 -16.60
C ASP A 58 -14.00 1.61 -15.26
N MET A 59 -14.41 2.30 -14.22
CA MET A 59 -13.84 2.15 -12.88
C MET A 59 -14.06 0.76 -12.27
N GLU A 60 -15.15 0.08 -12.63
CA GLU A 60 -15.41 -1.29 -12.15
C GLU A 60 -14.41 -2.28 -12.77
N ASP A 61 -14.16 -2.20 -14.05
CA ASP A 61 -13.13 -3.00 -14.73
C ASP A 61 -11.72 -2.72 -14.17
N TYR A 62 -11.44 -1.47 -13.80
CA TYR A 62 -10.19 -1.10 -13.15
C TYR A 62 -10.11 -1.68 -11.73
N PHE A 63 -11.17 -1.59 -10.95
CA PHE A 63 -11.24 -2.17 -9.61
C PHE A 63 -11.09 -3.69 -9.65
N GLU A 64 -11.83 -4.38 -10.51
CA GLU A 64 -11.77 -5.84 -10.65
C GLU A 64 -10.36 -6.33 -11.04
N ALA A 65 -9.67 -5.62 -11.93
CA ALA A 65 -8.30 -5.94 -12.29
C ALA A 65 -7.35 -5.83 -11.09
N LYS A 66 -7.48 -4.81 -10.23
CA LYS A 66 -6.69 -4.68 -8.99
C LYS A 66 -7.14 -5.69 -7.93
N LEU A 67 -8.43 -5.96 -7.80
CA LEU A 67 -8.97 -6.94 -6.87
C LEU A 67 -8.47 -8.35 -7.16
N SER A 68 -8.22 -8.68 -8.43
CA SER A 68 -7.67 -9.98 -8.82
C SER A 68 -6.28 -10.22 -8.21
N LEU A 69 -5.46 -9.17 -8.01
CA LEU A 69 -4.20 -9.27 -7.28
C LEU A 69 -4.45 -9.57 -5.78
N ALA A 70 -5.41 -8.88 -5.16
CA ALA A 70 -5.74 -9.10 -3.76
C ALA A 70 -6.23 -10.53 -3.49
N LYS A 71 -6.91 -11.15 -4.46
CA LYS A 71 -7.33 -12.57 -4.39
C LYS A 71 -6.15 -13.55 -4.34
N MET A 72 -4.95 -13.15 -4.79
CA MET A 72 -3.76 -14.02 -4.85
C MET A 72 -3.04 -14.15 -3.50
N ALA A 73 -3.35 -13.33 -2.50
CA ALA A 73 -2.66 -13.35 -1.20
C ALA A 73 -3.60 -13.77 -0.06
N PRO A 74 -3.08 -14.43 0.99
CA PRO A 74 -3.86 -14.75 2.19
C PRO A 74 -4.12 -13.54 3.08
N PHE A 75 -3.26 -12.50 3.05
CA PHE A 75 -3.38 -11.27 3.82
C PHE A 75 -3.48 -10.05 2.91
N VAL A 76 -4.49 -9.21 3.16
CA VAL A 76 -4.76 -8.01 2.34
C VAL A 76 -4.92 -6.79 3.23
N VAL A 77 -4.14 -5.76 2.94
CA VAL A 77 -4.25 -4.42 3.57
C VAL A 77 -4.91 -3.48 2.56
N PHE A 78 -5.90 -2.70 2.98
CA PHE A 78 -6.70 -1.87 2.08
C PHE A 78 -7.16 -0.56 2.72
N ASN A 79 -7.37 0.47 1.88
CA ASN A 79 -7.87 1.77 2.30
C ASN A 79 -9.40 1.72 2.49
N LEU A 80 -9.89 2.01 3.69
CA LEU A 80 -11.32 2.00 4.00
C LEU A 80 -12.03 3.33 3.64
N ASP A 81 -11.29 4.40 3.44
CA ASP A 81 -11.84 5.71 3.02
C ASP A 81 -12.14 5.79 1.52
N ASN A 82 -11.79 4.77 0.74
CA ASN A 82 -12.08 4.72 -0.68
C ASN A 82 -13.31 3.83 -0.95
N GLU A 83 -14.28 4.34 -1.70
CA GLU A 83 -15.57 3.68 -1.96
C GLU A 83 -15.45 2.29 -2.60
N TYR A 84 -14.47 2.09 -3.48
CA TYR A 84 -14.24 0.79 -4.12
C TYR A 84 -13.59 -0.19 -3.17
N THR A 85 -12.53 0.24 -2.47
CA THR A 85 -11.80 -0.66 -1.57
C THR A 85 -12.56 -0.94 -0.27
N ALA A 86 -13.50 -0.09 0.14
CA ALA A 86 -14.44 -0.37 1.23
C ALA A 86 -15.33 -1.61 0.98
N ARG A 87 -15.42 -2.08 -0.26
CA ARG A 87 -16.15 -3.30 -0.65
C ARG A 87 -15.35 -4.59 -0.39
N ILE A 88 -14.02 -4.47 -0.20
CA ILE A 88 -13.11 -5.62 -0.05
C ILE A 88 -13.55 -6.61 1.04
N PRO A 89 -14.00 -6.21 2.24
CA PRO A 89 -14.44 -7.15 3.27
C PRO A 89 -15.56 -8.11 2.82
N ASN A 90 -16.47 -7.62 2.00
CA ASN A 90 -17.56 -8.44 1.48
C ASN A 90 -17.12 -9.34 0.32
N LEU A 91 -16.04 -8.99 -0.40
CA LEU A 91 -15.56 -9.69 -1.59
C LEU A 91 -14.45 -10.72 -1.28
N LEU A 92 -13.74 -10.54 -0.16
CA LEU A 92 -12.61 -11.36 0.27
C LEU A 92 -12.78 -11.85 1.71
N SER A 93 -13.97 -12.32 2.08
CA SER A 93 -14.29 -12.78 3.44
C SER A 93 -13.51 -14.02 3.90
N ASP A 94 -12.88 -14.73 2.97
CA ASP A 94 -11.99 -15.87 3.21
C ASP A 94 -10.55 -15.49 3.53
N LYS A 95 -10.21 -14.20 3.45
CA LYS A 95 -8.85 -13.67 3.65
C LYS A 95 -8.68 -13.04 5.03
N THR A 96 -7.44 -12.96 5.49
CA THR A 96 -7.10 -12.08 6.62
C THR A 96 -7.04 -10.64 6.10
N LEU A 97 -7.84 -9.76 6.67
CA LEU A 97 -7.99 -8.39 6.21
C LEU A 97 -7.50 -7.40 7.28
N ARG A 98 -6.89 -6.32 6.84
CA ARG A 98 -6.53 -5.17 7.68
C ARG A 98 -6.85 -3.88 6.96
N SER A 99 -7.68 -3.07 7.56
CA SER A 99 -8.06 -1.77 7.02
C SER A 99 -7.14 -0.66 7.48
N PHE A 100 -6.96 0.37 6.64
CA PHE A 100 -6.39 1.65 7.07
C PHE A 100 -7.25 2.81 6.58
N ALA A 101 -7.24 3.91 7.34
CA ALA A 101 -8.05 5.09 7.03
C ALA A 101 -7.55 6.33 7.79
N MET A 102 -8.03 7.50 7.40
CA MET A 102 -7.94 8.74 8.17
C MET A 102 -9.31 9.23 8.64
N ASP A 103 -10.33 9.02 7.82
CA ASP A 103 -11.68 9.58 8.04
C ASP A 103 -12.67 8.52 8.58
N THR A 104 -12.44 7.24 8.31
CA THR A 104 -13.27 6.11 8.73
C THR A 104 -12.58 5.31 9.83
N LYS A 105 -13.35 4.74 10.78
CA LYS A 105 -12.76 3.86 11.81
C LYS A 105 -12.19 2.59 11.16
N ALA A 106 -10.89 2.37 11.35
CA ALA A 106 -10.11 1.30 10.74
C ALA A 106 -9.11 0.68 11.74
N ASP A 107 -8.44 -0.42 11.35
CA ASP A 107 -7.44 -1.10 12.18
C ASP A 107 -6.17 -0.27 12.35
N VAL A 108 -5.80 0.51 11.33
CA VAL A 108 -4.65 1.41 11.31
C VAL A 108 -5.14 2.79 10.91
N MET A 109 -5.06 3.78 11.80
CA MET A 109 -5.59 5.12 11.56
C MET A 109 -4.55 6.19 11.79
N ALA A 110 -4.72 7.33 11.11
CA ALA A 110 -4.04 8.57 11.45
C ALA A 110 -5.06 9.64 11.84
N LYS A 111 -4.75 10.38 12.92
CA LYS A 111 -5.51 11.56 13.34
C LYS A 111 -4.54 12.71 13.68
N ASP A 112 -5.09 13.89 13.95
CA ASP A 112 -4.34 15.08 14.37
C ASP A 112 -3.22 15.45 13.38
N LEU A 113 -3.54 15.48 12.07
CA LEU A 113 -2.57 15.75 11.03
C LEU A 113 -2.09 17.21 11.07
N ASN A 114 -0.78 17.40 11.15
CA ASN A 114 -0.12 18.70 11.00
C ASN A 114 0.75 18.68 9.73
N LEU A 115 0.27 19.37 8.69
CA LEU A 115 0.92 19.41 7.37
C LEU A 115 1.94 20.55 7.33
N SER A 116 3.13 20.28 6.83
CA SER A 116 4.18 21.27 6.60
C SER A 116 4.87 21.06 5.26
N ASN A 117 5.67 22.03 4.82
CA ASN A 117 6.46 21.92 3.59
C ASN A 117 7.57 20.87 3.66
N THR A 118 7.91 20.42 4.86
CA THR A 118 9.00 19.44 5.10
C THR A 118 8.49 18.08 5.53
N GLY A 119 7.17 17.88 5.59
CA GLY A 119 6.61 16.59 5.98
C GLY A 119 5.26 16.71 6.68
N VAL A 120 4.83 15.63 7.28
CA VAL A 120 3.57 15.51 8.01
C VAL A 120 3.81 14.88 9.36
N ASP A 121 3.30 15.52 10.43
CA ASP A 121 3.18 14.92 11.76
C ASP A 121 1.74 14.43 11.96
N PHE A 122 1.57 13.25 12.54
CA PHE A 122 0.24 12.74 12.87
C PHE A 122 0.29 11.76 14.05
N THR A 123 -0.85 11.50 14.64
CA THR A 123 -1.03 10.45 15.65
C THR A 123 -1.47 9.15 14.96
N LEU A 124 -0.63 8.12 14.98
CA LEU A 124 -0.97 6.76 14.55
C LEU A 124 -1.78 6.08 15.64
N CYS A 125 -2.98 5.60 15.32
CA CYS A 125 -3.84 4.80 16.20
C CYS A 125 -3.90 3.37 15.69
N MET A 126 -3.48 2.41 16.53
CA MET A 126 -3.48 0.99 16.20
C MET A 126 -3.48 0.14 17.49
N ASN A 127 -4.28 -0.93 17.55
CA ASN A 127 -4.37 -1.84 18.69
C ASN A 127 -4.66 -1.09 20.03
N ASP A 128 -5.60 -0.14 20.00
CA ASP A 128 -5.98 0.71 21.14
C ASP A 128 -4.83 1.55 21.73
N LYS A 129 -3.81 1.78 20.97
CA LYS A 129 -2.64 2.61 21.33
C LYS A 129 -2.45 3.75 20.33
N GLU A 130 -1.82 4.81 20.81
CA GLU A 130 -1.51 6.00 20.04
C GLU A 130 -0.01 6.24 20.03
N PHE A 131 0.52 6.59 18.86
CA PHE A 131 1.93 6.82 18.64
C PHE A 131 2.15 8.07 17.80
N PRO A 132 3.01 9.02 18.21
CA PRO A 132 3.36 10.15 17.36
C PRO A 132 4.23 9.67 16.19
N VAL A 133 3.87 10.09 14.98
CA VAL A 133 4.63 9.74 13.76
C VAL A 133 4.96 11.00 12.98
N ARG A 134 6.22 11.11 12.54
CA ARG A 134 6.72 12.11 11.59
C ARG A 134 7.09 11.42 10.29
N VAL A 135 6.60 11.96 9.16
CA VAL A 135 6.99 11.57 7.81
C VAL A 135 7.66 12.74 7.12
N SER A 136 8.88 12.58 6.63
CA SER A 136 9.69 13.64 6.00
C SER A 136 9.30 13.95 4.55
N ILE A 137 8.14 13.52 4.09
CA ILE A 137 7.59 13.83 2.78
C ILE A 137 6.26 14.57 2.96
N PRO A 138 6.09 15.76 2.35
CA PRO A 138 4.87 16.56 2.50
C PRO A 138 3.69 15.94 1.74
N GLY A 139 2.49 16.26 2.22
CA GLY A 139 1.23 15.95 1.55
C GLY A 139 0.36 14.89 2.24
N LYS A 140 -0.96 15.15 2.26
CA LYS A 140 -1.97 14.27 2.89
C LYS A 140 -1.94 12.84 2.32
N TYR A 141 -1.71 12.68 1.01
CA TYR A 141 -1.65 11.35 0.38
C TYR A 141 -0.50 10.48 0.86
N MET A 142 0.59 11.10 1.34
CA MET A 142 1.70 10.35 1.92
C MET A 142 1.28 9.62 3.19
N VAL A 143 0.36 10.20 3.97
CA VAL A 143 -0.16 9.55 5.19
C VAL A 143 -0.87 8.25 4.85
N TYR A 144 -1.74 8.21 3.81
CA TYR A 144 -2.36 6.98 3.35
C TYR A 144 -1.34 5.91 2.95
N ASN A 145 -0.30 6.30 2.21
CA ASN A 145 0.75 5.37 1.82
C ASN A 145 1.50 4.80 3.03
N CYS A 146 1.79 5.66 4.03
CA CYS A 146 2.41 5.23 5.28
C CYS A 146 1.51 4.29 6.08
N LEU A 147 0.21 4.60 6.22
CA LEU A 147 -0.74 3.73 6.94
C LEU A 147 -0.81 2.34 6.30
N GLY A 148 -0.87 2.25 4.98
CA GLY A 148 -0.85 0.98 4.27
C GLY A 148 0.46 0.21 4.51
N ALA A 149 1.61 0.88 4.42
CA ALA A 149 2.92 0.28 4.70
C ALA A 149 3.05 -0.17 6.16
N ILE A 150 2.56 0.61 7.12
CA ILE A 150 2.49 0.26 8.55
C ILE A 150 1.63 -1.00 8.75
N GLY A 151 0.48 -1.08 8.06
CA GLY A 151 -0.40 -2.23 8.10
C GLY A 151 0.30 -3.52 7.67
N ILE A 152 1.09 -3.48 6.60
CA ILE A 152 1.90 -4.62 6.13
C ILE A 152 3.05 -4.91 7.10
N ALA A 153 3.87 -3.91 7.41
CA ALA A 153 5.09 -4.09 8.20
C ALA A 153 4.80 -4.67 9.60
N THR A 154 3.76 -4.16 10.27
CA THR A 154 3.38 -4.66 11.61
C THR A 154 2.78 -6.06 11.58
N TYR A 155 2.17 -6.49 10.49
CA TYR A 155 1.74 -7.87 10.31
C TYR A 155 2.93 -8.83 10.27
N PHE A 156 4.02 -8.44 9.63
CA PHE A 156 5.27 -9.19 9.58
C PHE A 156 6.21 -8.94 10.77
N GLY A 157 5.72 -8.31 11.84
CA GLY A 157 6.43 -8.21 13.11
C GLY A 157 7.29 -6.96 13.30
N ALA A 158 7.23 -5.98 12.40
CA ALA A 158 7.95 -4.72 12.61
C ALA A 158 7.41 -3.97 13.82
N HIS A 159 8.31 -3.46 14.66
CA HIS A 159 7.91 -2.66 15.81
C HIS A 159 7.62 -1.21 15.41
N VAL A 160 6.64 -0.60 16.07
CA VAL A 160 6.24 0.79 15.78
C VAL A 160 7.42 1.76 15.92
N LYS A 161 8.34 1.51 16.87
CA LYS A 161 9.53 2.33 17.05
C LYS A 161 10.43 2.34 15.81
N ASP A 162 10.66 1.18 15.21
CA ASP A 162 11.49 1.07 14.00
C ASP A 162 10.83 1.75 12.81
N ILE A 163 9.49 1.64 12.71
CA ILE A 163 8.67 2.34 11.72
C ILE A 163 8.78 3.87 11.89
N GLN A 164 8.66 4.37 13.13
CA GLN A 164 8.82 5.79 13.42
C GLN A 164 10.19 6.33 13.00
N GLU A 165 11.26 5.57 13.24
CA GLU A 165 12.62 5.93 12.81
C GLU A 165 12.75 5.93 11.29
N ALA A 166 12.27 4.89 10.62
CA ALA A 166 12.33 4.79 9.16
C ALA A 166 11.57 5.91 8.44
N LEU A 167 10.40 6.32 8.94
CA LEU A 167 9.57 7.36 8.33
C LEU A 167 10.14 8.77 8.49
N LYS A 168 10.99 9.03 9.50
CA LYS A 168 11.65 10.32 9.69
C LYS A 168 12.63 10.66 8.58
N ASP A 169 13.28 9.65 8.02
CA ASP A 169 14.37 9.82 7.03
C ASP A 169 13.97 9.32 5.63
N ILE A 170 12.69 8.99 5.43
CA ILE A 170 12.23 8.49 4.13
C ILE A 170 12.40 9.55 3.04
N LYS A 171 12.95 9.10 1.90
CA LYS A 171 13.09 9.90 0.68
C LYS A 171 12.55 9.10 -0.49
N VAL A 172 11.76 9.75 -1.34
CA VAL A 172 11.26 9.16 -2.57
C VAL A 172 11.78 10.01 -3.73
N PHE A 173 12.76 9.48 -4.45
CA PHE A 173 13.35 10.17 -5.59
C PHE A 173 12.31 10.48 -6.67
N GLY A 174 12.36 11.71 -7.21
CA GLY A 174 11.41 12.19 -8.20
C GLY A 174 10.02 12.54 -7.65
N ARG A 175 9.83 12.55 -6.32
CA ARG A 175 8.58 12.93 -5.68
C ARG A 175 8.84 13.93 -4.55
N SER A 176 8.19 15.11 -4.65
CA SER A 176 8.26 16.17 -3.60
C SER A 176 9.69 16.55 -3.18
N GLU A 177 10.65 16.48 -4.09
CA GLU A 177 12.02 16.91 -3.84
C GLU A 177 12.07 18.43 -3.75
N VAL A 178 12.75 18.95 -2.73
CA VAL A 178 13.05 20.38 -2.64
C VAL A 178 14.15 20.69 -3.66
N VAL A 179 13.80 21.46 -4.69
CA VAL A 179 14.79 21.98 -5.64
C VAL A 179 15.47 23.18 -4.98
N PRO A 180 16.79 23.14 -4.75
CA PRO A 180 17.49 24.30 -4.22
C PRO A 180 17.39 25.47 -5.22
N ASN A 181 17.00 26.64 -4.73
CA ASN A 181 17.04 27.86 -5.52
C ASN A 181 18.50 28.35 -5.70
#